data_84deaf9b9d16d96b63819da71b94a39a
#
_entry.id   84deaf9b9d16d96b63819da71b94a39a
#
_cell.length_a   1.000
_cell.length_b   1.000
_cell.length_c   1.000
_cell.angle_alpha   90.00
_cell.angle_beta   90.00
_cell.angle_gamma   90.00
#
_symmetry.space_group_name_H-M   'P 1'
#
loop_
_entity.id
_entity.type
_entity.pdbx_description
1 polymer ?
#
loop_
_entity_poly.entity_id
_entity_poly.type
_entity_poly.pdbx_seq_one_letter_code
_entity_poly.pdbx_strand_id
1 'polypeptide(L)'
;MRFGYGRGLATAFLWVGVPALLAQTGAVPSADTQRHIERVEAGLMAPVIVKGDAHAAHTLQEQMAAEHVPGVSIAVIHHGVIEWAQGFGVMKVGGPAVTAETLFQAGSISKPVAALAALKLVQEGKLSLDADVNTEL
;
A
#
# COMPACT_ATOMS: atom_id res chain seq x y z
N MET A 1 13.53 48.24 42.04
CA MET A 1 13.80 47.02 41.26
C MET A 1 12.46 46.48 40.74
N ARG A 2 12.15 46.65 39.45
CA ARG A 2 10.88 46.15 38.82
C ARG A 2 11.29 45.02 37.89
N PHE A 3 10.87 43.79 38.20
CA PHE A 3 11.00 42.64 37.33
C PHE A 3 9.89 42.66 36.26
N GLY A 4 10.29 42.74 34.99
CA GLY A 4 9.39 42.64 33.85
C GLY A 4 9.11 41.17 33.52
N TYR A 5 7.84 40.80 33.53
CA TYR A 5 7.37 39.49 33.04
C TYR A 5 7.34 39.50 31.52
N GLY A 6 8.21 38.68 30.90
CA GLY A 6 8.18 38.41 29.48
C GLY A 6 6.93 37.59 29.13
N ARG A 7 6.14 38.10 28.18
CA ARG A 7 4.98 37.40 27.60
C ARG A 7 5.50 36.30 26.65
N GLY A 8 5.42 35.05 27.07
CA GLY A 8 5.68 33.91 26.21
C GLY A 8 4.58 33.81 25.14
N LEU A 9 4.98 33.87 23.87
CA LEU A 9 4.16 33.54 22.72
C LEU A 9 3.94 32.01 22.72
N ALA A 10 2.72 31.60 23.07
CA ALA A 10 2.27 30.21 22.89
C ALA A 10 2.07 29.95 21.40
N THR A 11 3.04 29.27 20.80
CA THR A 11 2.87 28.73 19.44
C THR A 11 1.88 27.56 19.50
N ALA A 12 0.66 27.81 19.06
CA ALA A 12 -0.34 26.77 18.88
C ALA A 12 0.09 25.88 17.69
N PHE A 13 0.57 24.68 17.99
CA PHE A 13 0.75 23.62 16.98
C PHE A 13 -0.63 23.17 16.55
N LEU A 14 -1.08 23.61 15.37
CA LEU A 14 -2.21 23.04 14.67
C LEU A 14 -1.82 21.61 14.27
N TRP A 15 -2.28 20.64 15.04
CA TRP A 15 -2.32 19.24 14.63
C TRP A 15 -3.31 19.13 13.47
N VAL A 16 -2.82 19.14 12.24
CA VAL A 16 -3.61 18.70 11.09
C VAL A 16 -3.77 17.19 11.26
N GLY A 17 -4.87 16.79 11.88
CA GLY A 17 -5.25 15.40 12.00
C GLY A 17 -5.36 14.82 10.59
N VAL A 18 -4.45 13.93 10.23
CA VAL A 18 -4.65 13.03 9.09
C VAL A 18 -5.96 12.31 9.38
N PRO A 19 -6.99 12.41 8.52
CA PRO A 19 -8.22 11.66 8.74
C PRO A 19 -7.82 10.20 8.83
N ALA A 20 -8.11 9.55 9.95
CA ALA A 20 -7.98 8.12 10.10
C ALA A 20 -8.72 7.50 8.91
N LEU A 21 -7.98 6.84 8.04
CA LEU A 21 -8.53 6.04 6.95
C LEU A 21 -9.28 4.91 7.65
N LEU A 22 -10.56 5.16 7.93
CA LEU A 22 -11.46 4.13 8.45
C LEU A 22 -11.47 3.03 7.40
N ALA A 23 -10.78 1.95 7.70
CA ALA A 23 -10.92 0.70 6.99
C ALA A 23 -12.42 0.45 6.87
N GLN A 24 -12.94 0.40 5.65
CA GLN A 24 -14.35 0.10 5.40
C GLN A 24 -14.55 -1.40 5.67
N THR A 25 -14.55 -1.74 6.95
CA THR A 25 -14.87 -3.08 7.41
C THR A 25 -16.38 -3.27 7.29
N GLY A 26 -16.82 -4.08 6.32
CA GLY A 26 -18.12 -4.70 6.31
C GLY A 26 -19.24 -4.01 5.53
N ALA A 27 -19.02 -2.94 4.79
CA ALA A 27 -20.02 -2.44 3.86
C ALA A 27 -20.10 -3.37 2.62
N VAL A 28 -21.30 -3.81 2.27
CA VAL A 28 -21.53 -4.53 1.01
C VAL A 28 -21.15 -3.60 -0.14
N PRO A 29 -20.28 -4.02 -1.07
CA PRO A 29 -19.90 -3.19 -2.21
C PRO A 29 -21.12 -2.74 -3.01
N SER A 30 -21.07 -1.53 -3.58
CA SER A 30 -22.10 -1.09 -4.52
C SER A 30 -22.15 -2.04 -5.73
N ALA A 31 -23.27 -2.06 -6.46
CA ALA A 31 -23.39 -2.89 -7.67
C ALA A 31 -22.32 -2.50 -8.73
N ASP A 32 -21.88 -1.23 -8.77
CA ASP A 32 -20.79 -0.79 -9.64
C ASP A 32 -19.45 -1.34 -9.17
N THR A 33 -19.14 -1.20 -7.89
CA THR A 33 -17.92 -1.74 -7.29
C THR A 33 -17.86 -3.26 -7.48
N GLN A 34 -18.97 -3.97 -7.29
CA GLN A 34 -19.02 -5.41 -7.50
C GLN A 34 -18.70 -5.80 -8.95
N ARG A 35 -19.22 -5.08 -9.95
CA ARG A 35 -18.86 -5.29 -11.36
C ARG A 35 -17.38 -5.01 -11.65
N HIS A 36 -16.77 -4.03 -10.94
CA HIS A 36 -15.35 -3.77 -11.07
C HIS A 36 -14.51 -4.92 -10.50
N ILE A 37 -14.89 -5.47 -9.35
CA ILE A 37 -14.24 -6.64 -8.75
C ILE A 37 -14.30 -7.82 -9.73
N GLU A 38 -15.48 -8.17 -10.21
CA GLU A 38 -15.70 -9.29 -11.16
C GLU A 38 -14.85 -9.13 -12.44
N ARG A 39 -14.72 -7.91 -12.96
CA ARG A 39 -13.86 -7.65 -14.12
C ARG A 39 -12.37 -7.87 -13.83
N VAL A 40 -11.91 -7.55 -12.63
CA VAL A 40 -10.53 -7.83 -12.21
C VAL A 40 -10.34 -9.33 -12.03
N GLU A 41 -11.28 -10.02 -11.38
CA GLU A 41 -11.21 -11.47 -11.17
C GLU A 41 -11.22 -12.28 -12.48
N ALA A 42 -11.95 -11.82 -13.50
CA ALA A 42 -12.11 -12.53 -14.77
C ALA A 42 -11.19 -12.01 -15.90
N GLY A 43 -10.44 -10.93 -15.66
CA GLY A 43 -9.77 -10.18 -16.73
C GLY A 43 -8.25 -10.13 -16.61
N LEU A 44 -7.59 -11.06 -15.94
CA LEU A 44 -6.13 -11.07 -15.86
C LEU A 44 -5.52 -11.41 -17.23
N MET A 45 -4.62 -10.56 -17.67
CA MET A 45 -3.92 -10.73 -18.94
C MET A 45 -2.56 -11.41 -18.72
N ALA A 46 -2.08 -12.11 -19.74
CA ALA A 46 -0.73 -12.64 -19.69
C ALA A 46 0.31 -11.51 -19.50
N PRO A 47 1.41 -11.77 -18.75
CA PRO A 47 2.44 -10.77 -18.47
C PRO A 47 3.17 -10.28 -19.73
N VAL A 48 3.11 -11.08 -20.81
CA VAL A 48 3.67 -10.74 -22.12
C VAL A 48 2.59 -10.97 -23.17
N ILE A 49 2.32 -9.93 -23.95
CA ILE A 49 1.37 -9.96 -25.06
C ILE A 49 2.17 -9.96 -26.36
N VAL A 50 2.07 -11.02 -27.13
CA VAL A 50 2.71 -11.13 -28.46
C VAL A 50 1.71 -10.66 -29.51
N LYS A 51 2.14 -9.76 -30.40
CA LYS A 51 1.27 -9.26 -31.48
C LYS A 51 0.86 -10.43 -32.40
N GLY A 52 -0.43 -10.63 -32.55
CA GLY A 52 -1.02 -11.68 -33.39
C GLY A 52 -1.52 -12.91 -32.62
N ASP A 53 -1.17 -13.06 -31.37
CA ASP A 53 -1.70 -14.14 -30.53
C ASP A 53 -3.10 -13.80 -30.02
N ALA A 54 -3.94 -14.84 -29.89
CA ALA A 54 -5.21 -14.70 -29.20
C ALA A 54 -4.97 -14.45 -27.71
N HIS A 55 -5.33 -13.27 -27.25
CA HIS A 55 -5.19 -12.92 -25.84
C HIS A 55 -6.37 -13.45 -25.06
N ALA A 56 -6.24 -14.64 -24.48
CA ALA A 56 -7.20 -15.14 -23.51
C ALA A 56 -7.01 -14.44 -22.18
N ALA A 57 -8.08 -13.87 -21.64
CA ALA A 57 -8.10 -13.45 -20.24
C ALA A 57 -8.16 -14.70 -19.35
N HIS A 58 -7.43 -14.66 -18.24
CA HIS A 58 -7.45 -15.71 -17.23
C HIS A 58 -8.20 -15.19 -16.00
N THR A 59 -8.85 -16.10 -15.29
CA THR A 59 -9.39 -15.74 -13.98
C THR A 59 -8.27 -15.63 -12.95
N LEU A 60 -8.48 -14.82 -11.93
CA LEU A 60 -7.58 -14.72 -10.79
C LEU A 60 -7.30 -16.11 -10.18
N GLN A 61 -8.34 -16.94 -10.05
CA GLN A 61 -8.23 -18.26 -9.45
C GLN A 61 -7.38 -19.21 -10.32
N GLU A 62 -7.57 -19.20 -11.65
CA GLU A 62 -6.74 -19.99 -12.58
C GLU A 62 -5.28 -19.56 -12.50
N GLN A 63 -5.01 -18.26 -12.48
CA GLN A 63 -3.65 -17.76 -12.40
C GLN A 63 -2.99 -18.06 -11.05
N MET A 64 -3.72 -17.90 -9.94
CA MET A 64 -3.23 -18.31 -8.62
C MET A 64 -2.88 -19.79 -8.56
N ALA A 65 -3.70 -20.65 -9.17
CA ALA A 65 -3.44 -22.09 -9.23
C ALA A 65 -2.21 -22.41 -10.10
N ALA A 66 -2.08 -21.78 -11.28
CA ALA A 66 -0.97 -21.99 -12.20
C ALA A 66 0.38 -21.56 -11.58
N GLU A 67 0.40 -20.45 -10.85
CA GLU A 67 1.59 -19.89 -10.21
C GLU A 67 1.83 -20.43 -8.77
N HIS A 68 0.99 -21.37 -8.31
CA HIS A 68 1.06 -21.93 -6.96
C HIS A 68 0.98 -20.86 -5.85
N VAL A 69 0.22 -19.80 -6.08
CA VAL A 69 -0.02 -18.71 -5.12
C VAL A 69 -1.25 -19.03 -4.29
N PRO A 70 -1.13 -19.34 -2.99
CA PRO A 70 -2.25 -19.74 -2.16
C PRO A 70 -3.20 -18.59 -1.83
N GLY A 71 -2.71 -17.35 -1.81
CA GLY A 71 -3.53 -16.20 -1.47
C GLY A 71 -2.94 -14.89 -1.92
N VAL A 72 -3.81 -13.93 -2.24
CA VAL A 72 -3.47 -12.56 -2.64
C VAL A 72 -4.39 -11.57 -1.95
N SER A 73 -3.95 -10.32 -1.80
CA SER A 73 -4.78 -9.19 -1.42
C SER A 73 -4.67 -8.12 -2.50
N ILE A 74 -5.80 -7.59 -2.93
CA ILE A 74 -5.90 -6.59 -3.99
C ILE A 74 -6.59 -5.35 -3.41
N ALA A 75 -6.00 -4.18 -3.64
CA ALA A 75 -6.63 -2.90 -3.40
C ALA A 75 -6.62 -2.08 -4.69
N VAL A 76 -7.76 -1.54 -5.07
CA VAL A 76 -7.90 -0.65 -6.22
C VAL A 76 -8.10 0.77 -5.73
N ILE A 77 -7.24 1.67 -6.23
CA ILE A 77 -7.27 3.09 -5.89
C ILE A 77 -7.77 3.85 -7.11
N HIS A 78 -8.83 4.64 -6.93
CA HIS A 78 -9.40 5.49 -7.95
C HIS A 78 -9.54 6.93 -7.41
N HIS A 79 -9.03 7.91 -8.17
CA HIS A 79 -9.00 9.33 -7.74
C HIS A 79 -8.42 9.55 -6.33
N GLY A 80 -7.37 8.79 -5.95
CA GLY A 80 -6.72 8.91 -4.64
C GLY A 80 -7.49 8.29 -3.47
N VAL A 81 -8.58 7.57 -3.74
CA VAL A 81 -9.40 6.88 -2.75
C VAL A 81 -9.39 5.38 -3.02
N ILE A 82 -9.34 4.57 -1.97
CA ILE A 82 -9.51 3.13 -2.11
C ILE A 82 -10.96 2.87 -2.52
N GLU A 83 -11.16 2.39 -3.75
CA GLU A 83 -12.47 2.02 -4.26
C GLU A 83 -12.94 0.71 -3.63
N TRP A 84 -12.04 -0.28 -3.55
CA TRP A 84 -12.24 -1.53 -2.85
C TRP A 84 -10.90 -2.18 -2.46
N ALA A 85 -10.94 -3.03 -1.45
CA ALA A 85 -9.84 -3.88 -1.05
C ALA A 85 -10.38 -5.25 -0.62
N GLN A 86 -9.81 -6.33 -1.13
CA GLN A 86 -10.30 -7.69 -0.89
C GLN A 86 -9.16 -8.70 -0.88
N GLY A 87 -9.29 -9.72 -0.02
CA GLY A 87 -8.44 -10.89 0.01
C GLY A 87 -9.03 -12.06 -0.77
N PHE A 88 -8.19 -12.87 -1.39
CA PHE A 88 -8.55 -14.05 -2.16
C PHE A 88 -7.68 -15.23 -1.75
N GLY A 89 -8.27 -16.42 -1.67
CA GLY A 89 -7.57 -17.65 -1.29
C GLY A 89 -7.27 -17.73 0.20
N VAL A 90 -6.16 -18.39 0.55
CA VAL A 90 -5.78 -18.70 1.94
C VAL A 90 -4.36 -18.24 2.25
N MET A 91 -4.08 -17.92 3.52
CA MET A 91 -2.75 -17.45 3.96
C MET A 91 -1.66 -18.51 3.75
N LYS A 92 -2.03 -19.77 3.83
CA LYS A 92 -1.22 -20.95 3.51
C LYS A 92 -2.16 -22.13 3.23
N VAL A 93 -1.67 -23.17 2.60
CA VAL A 93 -2.45 -24.40 2.34
C VAL A 93 -2.99 -24.93 3.67
N GLY A 94 -4.31 -25.13 3.75
CA GLY A 94 -5.03 -25.53 4.96
C GLY A 94 -5.14 -24.45 6.05
N GLY A 95 -4.75 -23.21 5.75
CA GLY A 95 -4.84 -22.08 6.66
C GLY A 95 -6.12 -21.26 6.51
N PRO A 96 -6.24 -20.16 7.28
CA PRO A 96 -7.38 -19.26 7.20
C PRO A 96 -7.41 -18.49 5.87
N ALA A 97 -8.58 -17.96 5.54
CA ALA A 97 -8.76 -17.10 4.37
C ALA A 97 -7.92 -15.81 4.47
N VAL A 98 -7.48 -15.31 3.30
CA VAL A 98 -6.91 -13.98 3.18
C VAL A 98 -8.02 -12.94 3.26
N THR A 99 -7.77 -11.86 3.98
CA THR A 99 -8.67 -10.69 4.09
C THR A 99 -7.93 -9.43 3.64
N ALA A 100 -8.64 -8.30 3.58
CA ALA A 100 -8.03 -7.01 3.29
C ALA A 100 -7.00 -6.60 4.37
N GLU A 101 -7.13 -7.12 5.60
CA GLU A 101 -6.25 -6.84 6.74
C GLU A 101 -5.10 -7.84 6.88
N THR A 102 -5.04 -8.87 6.02
CA THR A 102 -3.96 -9.86 6.07
C THR A 102 -2.62 -9.20 5.76
N LEU A 103 -1.64 -9.39 6.65
CA LEU A 103 -0.30 -8.87 6.47
C LEU A 103 0.51 -9.76 5.51
N PHE A 104 1.14 -9.13 4.54
CA PHE A 104 2.05 -9.74 3.59
C PHE A 104 3.46 -9.18 3.74
N GLN A 105 4.45 -9.97 3.33
CA GLN A 105 5.82 -9.50 3.24
C GLN A 105 5.92 -8.37 2.20
N ALA A 106 6.44 -7.22 2.62
CA ALA A 106 6.59 -6.07 1.73
C ALA A 106 7.67 -6.28 0.64
N GLY A 107 8.63 -7.17 0.89
CA GLY A 107 9.70 -7.45 -0.06
C GLY A 107 10.43 -6.17 -0.48
N SER A 108 10.60 -5.96 -1.79
CA SER A 108 11.28 -4.79 -2.35
C SER A 108 10.52 -3.47 -2.22
N ILE A 109 9.26 -3.47 -1.81
CA ILE A 109 8.53 -2.24 -1.43
C ILE A 109 9.19 -1.56 -0.23
N SER A 110 9.99 -2.30 0.54
CA SER A 110 10.79 -1.74 1.64
C SER A 110 11.87 -0.76 1.15
N LYS A 111 12.34 -0.85 -0.10
CA LYS A 111 13.40 0.03 -0.64
C LYS A 111 13.01 1.50 -0.69
N PRO A 112 11.88 1.90 -1.29
CA PRO A 112 11.46 3.30 -1.26
C PRO A 112 11.17 3.80 0.16
N VAL A 113 10.68 2.94 1.07
CA VAL A 113 10.48 3.32 2.47
C VAL A 113 11.81 3.61 3.17
N ALA A 114 12.83 2.75 2.95
CA ALA A 114 14.18 2.97 3.46
C ALA A 114 14.80 4.25 2.88
N ALA A 115 14.62 4.51 1.58
CA ALA A 115 15.09 5.73 0.94
C ALA A 115 14.44 6.99 1.54
N LEU A 116 13.13 6.95 1.80
CA LEU A 116 12.42 8.05 2.49
C LEU A 116 12.96 8.29 3.90
N ALA A 117 13.28 7.23 4.65
CA ALA A 117 13.88 7.34 5.96
C ALA A 117 15.28 8.00 5.90
N ALA A 118 16.11 7.60 4.92
CA ALA A 118 17.40 8.22 4.69
C ALA A 118 17.27 9.71 4.32
N LEU A 119 16.35 10.06 3.41
CA LEU A 119 16.07 11.46 3.05
C LEU A 119 15.57 12.28 4.25
N LYS A 120 14.84 11.67 5.18
CA LYS A 120 14.43 12.32 6.42
C LYS A 120 15.64 12.67 7.28
N LEU A 121 16.63 11.79 7.38
CA LEU A 121 17.91 12.08 8.08
C LEU A 121 18.70 13.17 7.38
N VAL A 122 18.69 13.21 6.05
CA VAL A 122 19.31 14.32 5.28
C VAL A 122 18.62 15.65 5.60
N GLN A 123 17.29 15.67 5.60
CA GLN A 123 16.51 16.87 5.96
C GLN A 123 16.83 17.37 7.38
N GLU A 124 17.13 16.47 8.31
CA GLU A 124 17.50 16.77 9.68
C GLU A 124 19.01 17.12 9.85
N GLY A 125 19.78 17.11 8.76
CA GLY A 125 21.23 17.36 8.79
C GLY A 125 22.06 16.25 9.45
N LYS A 126 21.48 15.07 9.62
CA LYS A 126 22.12 13.90 10.25
C LYS A 126 22.82 12.99 9.23
N LEU A 127 22.55 13.15 7.94
CA LEU A 127 23.12 12.40 6.83
C LEU A 127 23.40 13.37 5.69
N SER A 128 24.50 13.16 4.97
CA SER A 128 24.80 13.88 3.73
C SER A 128 24.74 12.93 2.53
N LEU A 129 24.09 13.33 1.44
CA LEU A 129 24.05 12.55 0.20
C LEU A 129 25.40 12.56 -0.54
N ASP A 130 26.26 13.57 -0.25
CA ASP A 130 27.55 13.77 -0.91
C ASP A 130 28.73 13.29 -0.05
N ALA A 131 28.48 12.79 1.17
CA ALA A 131 29.52 12.23 2.02
C ALA A 131 29.96 10.83 1.53
N ASP A 132 31.21 10.49 1.83
CA ASP A 132 31.68 9.10 1.65
C ASP A 132 30.91 8.17 2.59
N VAL A 133 30.23 7.19 2.03
CA VAL A 133 29.44 6.21 2.78
C VAL A 133 30.25 5.48 3.87
N ASN A 134 31.57 5.33 3.68
CA ASN A 134 32.43 4.70 4.68
C ASN A 134 32.63 5.55 5.94
N THR A 135 32.25 6.82 5.91
CA THR A 135 32.25 7.68 7.13
C THR A 135 31.02 7.53 7.97
N GLU A 136 29.94 6.91 7.41
CA GLU A 136 28.64 6.69 8.04
C GLU A 136 28.48 5.25 8.56
N LEU A 137 29.37 4.33 8.16
CA LEU A 137 29.42 2.93 8.57
C LEU A 137 30.50 2.71 9.62
#